data_bac3e7fc21613c7e7137cf6a735f6236
#
_entry.id   bac3e7fc21613c7e7137cf6a735f6236
#
_cell.length_a   1.000
_cell.length_b   1.000
_cell.length_c   1.000
_cell.angle_alpha   90.00
_cell.angle_beta   90.00
_cell.angle_gamma   90.00
#
_symmetry.space_group_name_H-M   'P 1'
#
loop_
_entity.id
_entity.type
_entity.pdbx_description
1 polymer ?
#
loop_
_entity_poly.entity_id
_entity_poly.type
_entity_poly.pdbx_seq_one_letter_code
_entity_poly.pdbx_strand_id
1 'polypeptide(L)'
;MSAPGPSSETSTIIGFALHLVVEDVPASMDFYERALGARVTRVLHLPDGSIATAELDIGGVEVAMAAPVPGTPLATPRSTATSVAAYRFIVPDADAAMERATSAGATLHLPVHDAFWGVRTGEVLDPSGHRLAFDQRVRDVPVEQIEAQLASMFDGA
;
A
#
# COMPACT_ATOMS: atom_id res chain seq x y z
N MET A 1 -15.42 -42.96 3.93
CA MET A 1 -15.55 -41.94 4.95
C MET A 1 -14.92 -40.66 4.39
N SER A 2 -15.73 -39.70 3.95
CA SER A 2 -15.23 -38.42 3.50
C SER A 2 -14.78 -37.60 4.71
N ALA A 3 -13.57 -37.05 4.65
CA ALA A 3 -13.11 -36.09 5.65
C ALA A 3 -14.07 -34.89 5.64
N PRO A 4 -14.42 -34.33 6.80
CA PRO A 4 -15.18 -33.09 6.85
C PRO A 4 -14.36 -32.03 6.11
N GLY A 5 -14.98 -31.41 5.11
CA GLY A 5 -14.42 -30.23 4.45
C GLY A 5 -14.17 -29.13 5.49
N PRO A 6 -13.26 -28.18 5.17
CA PRO A 6 -13.01 -27.09 6.11
C PRO A 6 -14.32 -26.41 6.46
N SER A 7 -14.62 -26.39 7.74
CA SER A 7 -15.74 -25.62 8.28
C SER A 7 -15.57 -24.19 7.79
N SER A 8 -16.54 -23.67 7.05
CA SER A 8 -16.62 -22.28 6.67
C SER A 8 -16.90 -21.47 7.94
N GLU A 9 -15.88 -21.29 8.77
CA GLU A 9 -15.97 -20.31 9.85
C GLU A 9 -16.13 -18.96 9.18
N THR A 10 -17.31 -18.39 9.30
CA THR A 10 -17.58 -17.04 8.83
C THR A 10 -16.66 -16.10 9.59
N SER A 11 -15.80 -15.39 8.88
CA SER A 11 -14.93 -14.39 9.49
C SER A 11 -15.74 -13.43 10.36
N THR A 12 -15.25 -13.13 11.55
CA THR A 12 -15.83 -12.10 12.41
C THR A 12 -15.57 -10.69 11.88
N ILE A 13 -14.69 -10.55 10.89
CA ILE A 13 -14.34 -9.28 10.25
C ILE A 13 -15.31 -9.02 9.09
N ILE A 14 -16.02 -7.90 9.15
CA ILE A 14 -16.99 -7.49 8.13
C ILE A 14 -16.44 -6.45 7.15
N GLY A 15 -15.25 -5.90 7.40
CA GLY A 15 -14.61 -4.92 6.54
C GLY A 15 -13.17 -4.65 6.96
N PHE A 16 -12.45 -3.94 6.10
CA PHE A 16 -11.08 -3.53 6.34
C PHE A 16 -10.89 -2.11 5.83
N ALA A 17 -10.29 -1.27 6.65
CA ALA A 17 -9.90 0.08 6.30
C ALA A 17 -8.48 0.35 6.80
N LEU A 18 -7.79 1.26 6.14
CA LEU A 18 -6.48 1.75 6.55
C LEU A 18 -6.60 3.15 7.16
N HIS A 19 -5.77 3.46 8.12
CA HIS A 19 -5.57 4.82 8.59
C HIS A 19 -4.09 5.18 8.42
N LEU A 20 -3.82 6.12 7.51
CA LEU A 20 -2.49 6.63 7.25
C LEU A 20 -2.25 7.93 8.04
N VAL A 21 -1.15 7.96 8.76
CA VAL A 21 -0.64 9.22 9.32
C VAL A 21 0.19 9.89 8.23
N VAL A 22 -0.22 11.10 7.84
CA VAL A 22 0.40 11.86 6.74
C VAL A 22 0.86 13.23 7.24
N GLU A 23 1.89 13.79 6.62
CA GLU A 23 2.42 15.11 7.04
C GLU A 23 1.51 16.26 6.63
N ASP A 24 0.88 16.14 5.48
CA ASP A 24 -0.01 17.16 4.90
C ASP A 24 -1.21 16.46 4.26
N VAL A 25 -2.39 16.62 4.85
CA VAL A 25 -3.60 15.94 4.39
C VAL A 25 -4.02 16.40 2.98
N PRO A 26 -4.13 17.71 2.68
CA PRO A 26 -4.45 18.17 1.33
C PRO A 26 -3.47 17.67 0.26
N ALA A 27 -2.18 17.75 0.53
CA ALA A 27 -1.15 17.27 -0.41
C ALA A 27 -1.22 15.76 -0.62
N SER A 28 -1.52 14.99 0.43
CA SER A 28 -1.70 13.54 0.33
C SER A 28 -2.94 13.17 -0.45
N MET A 29 -4.06 13.86 -0.22
CA MET A 29 -5.29 13.67 -1.02
C MET A 29 -5.00 13.84 -2.51
N ASP A 30 -4.40 14.97 -2.90
CA ASP A 30 -4.04 15.27 -4.29
C ASP A 30 -3.11 14.20 -4.88
N PHE A 31 -2.10 13.78 -4.12
CA PHE A 31 -1.20 12.72 -4.54
C PHE A 31 -1.94 11.42 -4.82
N TYR A 32 -2.76 10.93 -3.90
CA TYR A 32 -3.45 9.65 -4.05
C TYR A 32 -4.51 9.67 -5.17
N GLU A 33 -5.17 10.81 -5.39
CA GLU A 33 -6.07 10.99 -6.54
C GLU A 33 -5.30 10.88 -7.86
N ARG A 34 -4.16 11.58 -8.00
CA ARG A 34 -3.35 11.58 -9.23
C ARG A 34 -2.58 10.28 -9.41
N ALA A 35 -1.95 9.76 -8.36
CA ALA A 35 -1.11 8.57 -8.43
C ALA A 35 -1.90 7.28 -8.60
N LEU A 36 -3.00 7.11 -7.87
CA LEU A 36 -3.74 5.85 -7.77
C LEU A 36 -5.17 5.93 -8.31
N GLY A 37 -5.64 7.09 -8.70
CA GLY A 37 -7.05 7.28 -9.07
C GLY A 37 -7.98 7.13 -7.86
N ALA A 38 -7.50 7.45 -6.68
CA ALA A 38 -8.30 7.46 -5.46
C ALA A 38 -9.47 8.44 -5.59
N ARG A 39 -10.58 8.10 -4.95
CA ARG A 39 -11.76 8.96 -4.92
C ARG A 39 -11.99 9.43 -3.49
N VAL A 40 -11.96 10.74 -3.27
CA VAL A 40 -12.29 11.32 -1.95
C VAL A 40 -13.77 11.08 -1.65
N THR A 41 -14.06 10.48 -0.51
CA THR A 41 -15.41 10.12 -0.07
C THR A 41 -15.91 11.03 1.04
N ARG A 42 -15.01 11.50 1.90
CA ARG A 42 -15.38 12.41 3.00
C ARG A 42 -14.19 13.28 3.40
N VAL A 43 -14.46 14.53 3.78
CA VAL A 43 -13.47 15.44 4.36
C VAL A 43 -14.07 16.05 5.63
N LEU A 44 -13.32 15.98 6.72
CA LEU A 44 -13.68 16.59 7.99
C LEU A 44 -12.78 17.78 8.27
N HIS A 45 -13.38 18.88 8.67
CA HIS A 45 -12.67 20.13 8.93
C HIS A 45 -12.62 20.45 10.42
N LEU A 46 -11.56 21.14 10.82
CA LEU A 46 -11.47 21.79 12.12
C LEU A 46 -12.23 23.13 12.10
N PRO A 47 -12.51 23.73 13.28
CA PRO A 47 -13.21 25.00 13.34
C PRO A 47 -12.55 26.16 12.59
N ASP A 48 -11.23 26.10 12.38
CA ASP A 48 -10.45 27.07 11.62
C ASP A 48 -10.51 26.86 10.10
N GLY A 49 -11.26 25.83 9.64
CA GLY A 49 -11.41 25.47 8.24
C GLY A 49 -10.31 24.56 7.69
N SER A 50 -9.28 24.25 8.45
CA SER A 50 -8.26 23.27 8.05
C SER A 50 -8.83 21.84 8.03
N ILE A 51 -8.22 20.95 7.22
CA ILE A 51 -8.65 19.57 7.11
C ILE A 51 -8.08 18.76 8.28
N ALA A 52 -8.97 18.18 9.08
CA ALA A 52 -8.59 17.27 10.16
C ALA A 52 -8.32 15.86 9.62
N THR A 53 -9.21 15.35 8.78
CA THR A 53 -9.16 13.99 8.23
C THR A 53 -9.79 13.98 6.85
N ALA A 54 -9.23 13.19 5.96
CA ALA A 54 -9.83 12.85 4.68
C ALA A 54 -10.01 11.34 4.58
N GLU A 55 -11.09 10.92 3.92
CA GLU A 55 -11.36 9.52 3.60
C GLU A 55 -11.42 9.34 2.10
N LEU A 56 -10.75 8.33 1.60
CA LEU A 56 -10.65 8.01 0.19
C LEU A 56 -11.03 6.55 -0.04
N ASP A 57 -11.60 6.28 -1.20
CA ASP A 57 -11.73 4.92 -1.73
C ASP A 57 -10.57 4.66 -2.71
N ILE A 58 -9.83 3.59 -2.47
CA ILE A 58 -8.75 3.13 -3.36
C ILE A 58 -9.02 1.68 -3.71
N GLY A 59 -9.56 1.45 -4.89
CA GLY A 59 -9.86 0.09 -5.37
C GLY A 59 -10.83 -0.69 -4.48
N GLY A 60 -11.77 -0.02 -3.82
CA GLY A 60 -12.74 -0.61 -2.89
C GLY A 60 -12.26 -0.71 -1.44
N VAL A 61 -11.07 -0.23 -1.13
CA VAL A 61 -10.55 -0.14 0.24
C VAL A 61 -10.66 1.29 0.73
N GLU A 62 -11.28 1.47 1.90
CA GLU A 62 -11.32 2.77 2.57
C GLU A 62 -9.96 3.11 3.18
N VAL A 63 -9.48 4.30 2.90
CA VAL A 63 -8.23 4.83 3.45
C VAL A 63 -8.50 6.19 4.08
N ALA A 64 -8.37 6.27 5.39
CA ALA A 64 -8.42 7.53 6.11
C ALA A 64 -7.02 8.13 6.22
N MET A 65 -6.92 9.45 6.19
CA MET A 65 -5.67 10.19 6.32
C MET A 65 -5.83 11.29 7.37
N ALA A 66 -4.87 11.39 8.27
CA ALA A 66 -4.80 12.46 9.27
C ALA A 66 -3.35 12.86 9.55
N ALA A 67 -3.14 14.12 9.90
CA ALA A 67 -1.83 14.58 10.37
C ALA A 67 -1.54 14.01 11.78
N PRO A 68 -0.25 13.93 12.19
CA PRO A 68 0.10 13.55 13.55
C PRO A 68 -0.57 14.45 14.59
N VAL A 69 -1.12 13.84 15.62
CA VAL A 69 -1.72 14.59 16.74
C VAL A 69 -0.66 14.75 17.83
N PRO A 70 -0.36 16.00 18.28
CA PRO A 70 0.60 16.24 19.36
C PRO A 70 0.25 15.43 20.63
N GLY A 71 1.27 14.82 21.25
CA GLY A 71 1.10 14.01 22.45
C GLY A 71 0.60 12.57 22.22
N THR A 72 0.45 12.15 20.97
CA THR A 72 0.15 10.78 20.60
C THR A 72 1.36 10.09 19.96
N PRO A 73 1.46 8.75 19.97
CA PRO A 73 2.56 8.02 19.31
C PRO A 73 2.37 7.90 17.79
N LEU A 74 1.60 8.80 17.18
CA LEU A 74 1.37 8.81 15.74
C LEU A 74 2.48 9.58 15.03
N ALA A 75 3.12 8.93 14.06
CA ALA A 75 4.22 9.51 13.28
C ALA A 75 4.16 9.04 11.83
N THR A 76 4.82 9.78 10.95
CA THR A 76 4.97 9.37 9.55
C THR A 76 6.27 8.59 9.37
N PRO A 77 6.36 7.71 8.35
CA PRO A 77 7.63 7.04 8.04
C PRO A 77 8.76 8.03 7.74
N ARG A 78 8.47 9.17 7.14
CA ARG A 78 9.45 10.23 6.89
C ARG A 78 10.02 10.81 8.18
N SER A 79 9.19 11.06 9.17
CA SER A 79 9.62 11.64 10.45
C SER A 79 10.43 10.68 11.31
N THR A 80 10.21 9.37 11.17
CA THR A 80 10.92 8.32 11.91
C THR A 80 12.06 7.69 11.10
N ALA A 81 12.18 8.02 9.81
CA ALA A 81 13.08 7.39 8.84
C ALA A 81 12.90 5.86 8.73
N THR A 82 11.70 5.37 9.04
CA THR A 82 11.37 3.94 9.05
C THR A 82 9.96 3.71 8.53
N SER A 83 9.79 2.66 7.72
CA SER A 83 8.48 2.16 7.30
C SER A 83 8.34 0.71 7.76
N VAL A 84 7.30 0.44 8.54
CA VAL A 84 7.03 -0.89 9.12
C VAL A 84 6.12 -1.73 8.24
N ALA A 85 5.59 -1.17 7.16
CA ALA A 85 4.68 -1.85 6.24
C ALA A 85 4.89 -1.37 4.81
N ALA A 86 4.46 -2.17 3.86
CA ALA A 86 4.24 -1.76 2.48
C ALA A 86 2.78 -2.04 2.11
N TYR A 87 2.16 -1.09 1.42
CA TYR A 87 0.82 -1.25 0.86
C TYR A 87 0.97 -1.77 -0.55
N ARG A 88 0.40 -2.94 -0.83
CA ARG A 88 0.54 -3.62 -2.12
C ARG A 88 -0.74 -3.50 -2.92
N PHE A 89 -0.65 -2.86 -4.07
CA PHE A 89 -1.75 -2.71 -5.02
C PHE A 89 -1.58 -3.72 -6.15
N ILE A 90 -2.61 -4.50 -6.41
CA ILE A 90 -2.63 -5.40 -7.56
C ILE A 90 -3.08 -4.59 -8.77
N VAL A 91 -2.22 -4.52 -9.77
CA VAL A 91 -2.41 -3.69 -10.96
C VAL A 91 -2.29 -4.51 -12.24
N PRO A 92 -2.95 -4.09 -13.32
CA PRO A 92 -2.82 -4.77 -14.61
C PRO A 92 -1.47 -4.51 -15.29
N ASP A 93 -0.78 -3.42 -14.97
CA ASP A 93 0.49 -2.99 -15.56
C ASP A 93 1.33 -2.27 -14.51
N ALA A 94 2.38 -2.93 -14.03
CA ALA A 94 3.24 -2.39 -12.98
C ALA A 94 4.09 -1.21 -13.47
N ASP A 95 4.56 -1.24 -14.72
CA ASP A 95 5.36 -0.14 -15.29
C ASP A 95 4.52 1.12 -15.41
N ALA A 96 3.30 1.02 -15.94
CA ALA A 96 2.38 2.14 -16.06
C ALA A 96 1.97 2.72 -14.70
N ALA A 97 1.73 1.85 -13.69
CA ALA A 97 1.41 2.28 -12.34
C ALA A 97 2.56 3.03 -11.68
N MET A 98 3.79 2.55 -11.84
CA MET A 98 5.00 3.20 -11.35
C MET A 98 5.23 4.56 -12.01
N GLU A 99 5.06 4.64 -13.33
CA GLU A 99 5.19 5.90 -14.08
C GLU A 99 4.15 6.92 -13.61
N ARG A 100 2.91 6.51 -13.46
CA ARG A 100 1.84 7.38 -12.95
C ARG A 100 2.15 7.90 -11.55
N ALA A 101 2.60 7.03 -10.63
CA ALA A 101 2.90 7.41 -9.26
C ALA A 101 4.10 8.37 -9.19
N THR A 102 5.18 8.10 -9.93
CA THR A 102 6.36 8.99 -9.97
C THR A 102 6.04 10.33 -10.61
N SER A 103 5.22 10.37 -11.65
CA SER A 103 4.71 11.61 -12.27
C SER A 103 3.83 12.41 -11.31
N ALA A 104 3.16 11.77 -10.36
CA ALA A 104 2.38 12.42 -9.31
C ALA A 104 3.22 12.90 -8.12
N GLY A 105 4.54 12.65 -8.11
CA GLY A 105 5.47 13.13 -7.10
C GLY A 105 5.97 12.06 -6.12
N ALA A 106 5.68 10.77 -6.36
CA ALA A 106 6.27 9.69 -5.56
C ALA A 106 7.78 9.59 -5.78
N THR A 107 8.49 9.19 -4.75
CA THR A 107 9.93 8.91 -4.82
C THR A 107 10.15 7.45 -5.17
N LEU A 108 10.96 7.16 -6.18
CA LEU A 108 11.35 5.80 -6.52
C LEU A 108 12.07 5.15 -5.34
N HIS A 109 11.60 3.97 -4.92
CA HIS A 109 12.21 3.18 -3.86
C HIS A 109 12.83 1.89 -4.39
N LEU A 110 12.09 1.13 -5.20
CA LEU A 110 12.57 -0.08 -5.85
C LEU A 110 12.11 -0.07 -7.30
N PRO A 111 13.03 -0.13 -8.28
CA PRO A 111 12.67 -0.18 -9.70
C PRO A 111 11.80 -1.39 -10.03
N VAL A 112 10.99 -1.26 -11.09
CA VAL A 112 10.20 -2.39 -11.58
C VAL A 112 11.11 -3.53 -12.01
N HIS A 113 10.79 -4.74 -11.55
CA HIS A 113 11.51 -5.96 -11.88
C HIS A 113 10.58 -7.16 -11.85
N ASP A 114 11.01 -8.24 -12.50
CA ASP A 114 10.30 -9.52 -12.44
C ASP A 114 10.80 -10.33 -11.23
N ALA A 115 9.90 -10.57 -10.28
CA ALA A 115 10.19 -11.37 -9.11
C ALA A 115 10.03 -12.87 -9.42
N PHE A 116 10.85 -13.70 -8.81
CA PHE A 116 10.85 -15.15 -9.07
C PHE A 116 9.56 -15.86 -8.66
N TRP A 117 8.72 -15.23 -7.85
CA TRP A 117 7.42 -15.76 -7.46
C TRP A 117 6.28 -15.41 -8.42
N GLY A 118 6.59 -14.91 -9.62
CA GLY A 118 5.63 -14.72 -10.70
C GLY A 118 4.95 -13.35 -10.77
N VAL A 119 5.51 -12.36 -10.08
CA VAL A 119 4.99 -11.00 -10.02
C VAL A 119 6.00 -10.03 -10.63
N ARG A 120 5.53 -9.12 -11.46
CA ARG A 120 6.29 -7.93 -11.84
C ARG A 120 5.94 -6.83 -10.87
N THR A 121 6.91 -6.25 -10.18
CA THR A 121 6.68 -5.34 -9.05
C THR A 121 7.71 -4.22 -9.00
N GLY A 122 7.31 -3.11 -8.41
CA GLY A 122 8.17 -1.99 -8.05
C GLY A 122 7.59 -1.25 -6.87
N GLU A 123 8.38 -0.42 -6.20
CA GLU A 123 7.96 0.36 -5.05
C GLU A 123 8.30 1.84 -5.20
N VAL A 124 7.41 2.66 -4.68
CA VAL A 124 7.61 4.09 -4.49
C VAL A 124 7.34 4.47 -3.04
N LEU A 125 7.81 5.64 -2.65
CA LEU A 125 7.42 6.31 -1.41
C LEU A 125 6.44 7.42 -1.72
N ASP A 126 5.37 7.50 -0.95
CA ASP A 126 4.45 8.62 -0.98
C ASP A 126 5.07 9.87 -0.33
N PRO A 127 4.41 11.06 -0.36
CA PRO A 127 4.97 12.27 0.25
C PRO A 127 5.30 12.18 1.74
N SER A 128 4.68 11.25 2.48
CA SER A 128 4.91 11.02 3.90
C SER A 128 5.87 9.86 4.19
N GLY A 129 6.40 9.21 3.14
CA GLY A 129 7.36 8.10 3.23
C GLY A 129 6.72 6.71 3.34
N HIS A 130 5.41 6.58 3.15
CA HIS A 130 4.76 5.27 3.08
C HIS A 130 5.19 4.52 1.82
N ARG A 131 5.48 3.22 1.98
CA ARG A 131 5.87 2.34 0.87
C ARG A 131 4.65 1.84 0.13
N LEU A 132 4.58 2.12 -1.17
CA LEU A 132 3.53 1.68 -2.08
C LEU A 132 4.17 0.75 -3.11
N ALA A 133 3.74 -0.50 -3.14
CA ALA A 133 4.17 -1.50 -4.13
C ALA A 133 3.07 -1.73 -5.16
N PHE A 134 3.46 -1.86 -6.42
CA PHE A 134 2.55 -2.18 -7.52
C PHE A 134 2.88 -3.56 -8.06
N ASP A 135 1.95 -4.50 -7.89
CA ASP A 135 2.13 -5.90 -8.24
C ASP A 135 1.28 -6.28 -9.44
N GLN A 136 1.93 -6.63 -10.53
CA GLN A 136 1.30 -7.24 -11.70
C GLN A 136 1.55 -8.75 -11.68
N ARG A 137 0.50 -9.54 -11.64
CA ARG A 137 0.62 -11.00 -11.77
C ARG A 137 0.97 -11.35 -13.21
N VAL A 138 2.12 -12.00 -13.41
CA VAL A 138 2.62 -12.35 -14.76
C VAL A 138 2.45 -13.82 -15.04
N ARG A 139 2.64 -14.68 -14.02
CA ARG A 139 2.51 -16.14 -14.13
C ARG A 139 2.29 -16.78 -12.77
N ASP A 140 1.71 -17.96 -12.77
CA ASP A 140 1.67 -18.80 -11.58
C ASP A 140 2.99 -19.56 -11.44
N VAL A 141 3.52 -19.60 -10.21
CA VAL A 141 4.74 -20.33 -9.87
C VAL A 141 4.40 -21.30 -8.76
N PRO A 142 4.69 -22.60 -8.92
CA PRO A 142 4.50 -23.59 -7.86
C PRO A 142 5.28 -23.21 -6.61
N VAL A 143 4.69 -23.48 -5.42
CA VAL A 143 5.33 -23.14 -4.12
C VAL A 143 6.69 -23.80 -4.00
N GLU A 144 6.83 -25.04 -4.43
CA GLU A 144 8.09 -25.80 -4.38
C GLU A 144 9.21 -25.12 -5.18
N GLN A 145 8.87 -24.51 -6.30
CA GLN A 145 9.84 -23.74 -7.11
C GLN A 145 10.26 -22.45 -6.42
N ILE A 146 9.32 -21.77 -5.76
CA ILE A 146 9.62 -20.56 -4.97
C ILE A 146 10.53 -20.91 -3.81
N GLU A 147 10.21 -21.98 -3.06
CA GLU A 147 11.01 -22.45 -1.93
C GLU A 147 12.42 -22.87 -2.36
N ALA A 148 12.57 -23.55 -3.48
CA ALA A 148 13.86 -23.90 -4.02
C ALA A 148 14.72 -22.67 -4.35
N GLN A 149 14.12 -21.62 -4.90
CA GLN A 149 14.80 -20.36 -5.19
C GLN A 149 15.18 -19.63 -3.91
N LEU A 150 14.29 -19.61 -2.91
CA LEU A 150 14.60 -19.02 -1.59
C LEU A 150 15.77 -19.76 -0.93
N ALA A 151 15.75 -21.09 -0.92
CA ALA A 151 16.85 -21.88 -0.38
C ALA A 151 18.20 -21.52 -1.03
N SER A 152 18.24 -21.40 -2.35
CA SER A 152 19.46 -21.03 -3.07
C SER A 152 20.00 -19.64 -2.71
N MET A 153 19.14 -18.72 -2.26
CA MET A 153 19.54 -17.37 -1.86
C MET A 153 20.19 -17.34 -0.47
N PHE A 154 19.94 -18.35 0.37
CA PHE A 154 20.45 -18.44 1.74
C PHE A 154 21.54 -19.49 1.92
N ASP A 155 21.77 -20.39 0.95
CA ASP A 155 22.80 -21.43 1.01
C ASP A 155 24.25 -20.91 0.92
N GLY A 156 24.43 -19.60 0.79
CA GLY A 156 25.74 -18.94 0.72
C GLY A 156 26.01 -17.95 1.86
N ALA A 157 25.16 -17.94 2.89
CA ALA A 157 25.29 -17.03 4.03
C ALA A 157 25.97 -17.69 5.23
#